data_de2ffd47a5a8f53f967e74ffa5235d1d
#
_entry.id   de2ffd47a5a8f53f967e74ffa5235d1d
#
_cell.length_a   1.000
_cell.length_b   1.000
_cell.length_c   1.000
_cell.angle_alpha   90.00
_cell.angle_beta   90.00
_cell.angle_gamma   90.00
#
_symmetry.space_group_name_H-M   'P 1'
#
loop_
_entity.id
_entity.type
_entity.pdbx_description
1 polymer ?
#
loop_
_entity_poly.entity_id
_entity_poly.type
_entity_poly.pdbx_seq_one_letter_code
_entity_poly.pdbx_strand_id
1 'polypeptide(L)'
;KQLEELSIKSLKKFETVEFWLNKMRVAFESEGNKSPAYMEAHEAIQAELIGVRFAAKMIDYLAEAIRVKMTEVRFQEHAAMALCVDHAGMPSKHFIKAFPGNETNLEWVNNEIIAGGNYIDSLMHHTAAILEVQQKLIELQHDMMLPIKDLKEIGKRMAASEARTRKAKHEMTVANLRL
;
A
#
# COMPACT_ATOMS: atom_id res chain seq x y z
N LYS A 1 -19.48 14.00 32.97
CA LYS A 1 -19.80 15.13 32.06
C LYS A 1 -18.70 15.39 31.02
N GLN A 2 -17.46 15.78 31.38
CA GLN A 2 -16.39 16.05 30.40
C GLN A 2 -16.00 14.84 29.55
N LEU A 3 -15.95 13.63 30.14
CA LEU A 3 -15.68 12.38 29.41
C LEU A 3 -16.82 12.01 28.46
N GLU A 4 -18.06 12.24 28.85
CA GLU A 4 -19.24 11.99 28.02
C GLU A 4 -19.30 12.96 26.84
N GLU A 5 -19.00 14.24 27.07
CA GLU A 5 -18.94 15.25 26.01
C GLU A 5 -17.81 14.96 24.99
N LEU A 6 -16.64 14.51 25.48
CA LEU A 6 -15.52 14.05 24.64
C LEU A 6 -15.89 12.80 23.83
N SER A 7 -16.58 11.85 24.45
CA SER A 7 -17.05 10.65 23.76
C SER A 7 -18.04 10.98 22.65
N ILE A 8 -19.05 11.81 22.93
CA ILE A 8 -20.03 12.25 21.92
C ILE A 8 -19.35 13.02 20.78
N LYS A 9 -18.39 13.90 21.08
CA LYS A 9 -17.64 14.63 20.06
C LYS A 9 -16.79 13.72 19.19
N SER A 10 -16.18 12.70 19.79
CA SER A 10 -15.39 11.72 19.06
C SER A 10 -16.26 10.85 18.16
N LEU A 11 -17.41 10.38 18.65
CA LEU A 11 -18.37 9.59 17.87
C LEU A 11 -18.83 10.36 16.63
N LYS A 12 -19.22 11.63 16.78
CA LYS A 12 -19.61 12.47 15.63
C LYS A 12 -18.50 12.63 14.60
N LYS A 13 -17.24 12.75 15.03
CA LYS A 13 -16.10 12.79 14.11
C LYS A 13 -15.94 11.48 13.33
N PHE A 14 -16.07 10.34 14.00
CA PHE A 14 -15.97 9.04 13.33
C PHE A 14 -17.15 8.78 12.39
N GLU A 15 -18.36 9.23 12.71
CA GLU A 15 -19.51 9.21 11.79
C GLU A 15 -19.22 10.03 10.51
N THR A 16 -18.62 11.21 10.67
CA THR A 16 -18.20 12.04 9.52
C THR A 16 -17.11 11.35 8.70
N VAL A 17 -16.13 10.73 9.34
CA VAL A 17 -15.07 9.96 8.66
C VAL A 17 -15.65 8.76 7.92
N GLU A 18 -16.59 8.03 8.52
CA GLU A 18 -17.27 6.89 7.89
C GLU A 18 -18.06 7.33 6.65
N PHE A 19 -18.78 8.46 6.73
CA PHE A 19 -19.49 9.03 5.60
C PHE A 19 -18.54 9.33 4.42
N TRP A 20 -17.43 10.01 4.68
CA TRP A 20 -16.44 10.33 3.66
C TRP A 20 -15.71 9.08 3.14
N LEU A 21 -15.45 8.10 4.00
CA LEU A 21 -14.84 6.82 3.61
C LEU A 21 -15.74 6.06 2.62
N ASN A 22 -17.06 6.04 2.85
CA ASN A 22 -18.01 5.43 1.93
C ASN A 22 -18.07 6.18 0.59
N LYS A 23 -18.03 7.52 0.59
CA LYS A 23 -17.92 8.31 -0.64
C LYS A 23 -16.61 8.01 -1.38
N MET A 24 -15.50 7.93 -0.66
CA MET A 24 -14.19 7.63 -1.25
C MET A 24 -14.18 6.24 -1.89
N ARG A 25 -14.83 5.24 -1.26
CA ARG A 25 -14.98 3.90 -1.83
C ARG A 25 -15.75 3.91 -3.13
N VAL A 26 -16.92 4.54 -3.17
CA VAL A 26 -17.74 4.64 -4.38
C VAL A 26 -16.97 5.36 -5.50
N ALA A 27 -16.28 6.45 -5.19
CA ALA A 27 -15.48 7.18 -6.17
C ALA A 27 -14.30 6.33 -6.70
N PHE A 28 -13.65 5.56 -5.82
CA PHE A 28 -12.56 4.66 -6.21
C PHE A 28 -13.04 3.55 -7.16
N GLU A 29 -14.19 2.95 -6.87
CA GLU A 29 -14.79 1.88 -7.69
C GLU A 29 -15.28 2.39 -9.06
N SER A 30 -15.82 3.59 -9.13
CA SER A 30 -16.42 4.13 -10.36
C SER A 30 -15.43 4.86 -11.27
N GLU A 31 -14.52 5.64 -10.70
CA GLU A 31 -13.66 6.58 -11.43
C GLU A 31 -12.17 6.41 -11.12
N GLY A 32 -11.85 5.60 -10.09
CA GLY A 32 -10.49 5.37 -9.65
C GLY A 32 -9.93 6.44 -8.69
N ASN A 33 -8.70 6.23 -8.26
CA ASN A 33 -8.02 7.03 -7.23
C ASN A 33 -7.62 8.46 -7.63
N LYS A 34 -7.77 8.83 -8.90
CA LYS A 34 -7.45 10.17 -9.42
C LYS A 34 -8.69 11.04 -9.63
N SER A 35 -9.87 10.53 -9.33
CA SER A 35 -11.10 11.29 -9.53
C SER A 35 -11.17 12.46 -8.54
N PRO A 36 -11.78 13.59 -8.95
CA PRO A 36 -12.01 14.72 -8.05
C PRO A 36 -12.78 14.32 -6.79
N ALA A 37 -13.76 13.43 -6.93
CA ALA A 37 -14.60 12.94 -5.83
C ALA A 37 -13.78 12.12 -4.82
N TYR A 38 -12.83 11.29 -5.30
CA TYR A 38 -11.91 10.55 -4.43
C TYR A 38 -11.00 11.50 -3.67
N MET A 39 -10.40 12.47 -4.35
CA MET A 39 -9.49 13.45 -3.76
C MET A 39 -10.19 14.32 -2.71
N GLU A 40 -11.41 14.80 -3.00
CA GLU A 40 -12.23 15.57 -2.05
C GLU A 40 -12.52 14.76 -0.78
N ALA A 41 -12.96 13.51 -0.94
CA ALA A 41 -13.24 12.63 0.20
C ALA A 41 -11.98 12.34 1.03
N HIS A 42 -10.83 12.11 0.37
CA HIS A 42 -9.55 11.88 1.02
C HIS A 42 -9.10 13.10 1.84
N GLU A 43 -9.20 14.31 1.27
CA GLU A 43 -8.86 15.56 1.97
C GLU A 43 -9.79 15.82 3.16
N ALA A 44 -11.09 15.54 3.01
CA ALA A 44 -12.05 15.67 4.10
C ALA A 44 -11.73 14.72 5.26
N ILE A 45 -11.42 13.44 4.98
CA ILE A 45 -10.99 12.47 5.99
C ILE A 45 -9.72 12.95 6.70
N GLN A 46 -8.75 13.42 5.93
CA GLN A 46 -7.49 13.93 6.48
C GLN A 46 -7.72 15.13 7.42
N ALA A 47 -8.59 16.08 7.04
CA ALA A 47 -8.91 17.23 7.86
C ALA A 47 -9.57 16.84 9.19
N GLU A 48 -10.47 15.84 9.19
CA GLU A 48 -11.10 15.35 10.41
C GLU A 48 -10.13 14.61 11.33
N LEU A 49 -9.19 13.84 10.76
CA LEU A 49 -8.25 13.02 11.54
C LEU A 49 -7.04 13.81 12.07
N ILE A 50 -6.65 14.92 11.44
CA ILE A 50 -5.45 15.70 11.82
C ILE A 50 -5.52 16.21 13.27
N GLY A 51 -6.73 16.47 13.79
CA GLY A 51 -6.97 16.92 15.17
C GLY A 51 -7.14 15.79 16.19
N VAL A 52 -7.06 14.53 15.78
CA VAL A 52 -7.28 13.38 16.66
C VAL A 52 -5.94 12.91 17.24
N ARG A 53 -5.83 12.89 18.56
CA ARG A 53 -4.67 12.32 19.25
C ARG A 53 -4.91 10.84 19.50
N PHE A 54 -4.33 10.01 18.67
CA PHE A 54 -4.39 8.55 18.86
C PHE A 54 -3.49 8.11 20.02
N ALA A 55 -3.97 7.13 20.80
CA ALA A 55 -3.14 6.46 21.80
C ALA A 55 -2.01 5.69 21.11
N ALA A 56 -0.85 5.57 21.76
CA ALA A 56 0.31 4.85 21.20
C ALA A 56 -0.05 3.45 20.72
N LYS A 57 -0.84 2.70 21.50
CA LYS A 57 -1.34 1.36 21.12
C LYS A 57 -2.13 1.35 19.81
N MET A 58 -2.90 2.40 19.54
CA MET A 58 -3.66 2.52 18.29
C MET A 58 -2.72 2.81 17.11
N ILE A 59 -1.71 3.67 17.32
CA ILE A 59 -0.68 3.92 16.30
C ILE A 59 0.07 2.65 15.95
N ASP A 60 0.46 1.84 16.96
CA ASP A 60 1.12 0.57 16.74
C ASP A 60 0.24 -0.42 15.97
N TYR A 61 -1.05 -0.48 16.29
CA TYR A 61 -2.03 -1.30 15.56
C TYR A 61 -2.17 -0.88 14.09
N LEU A 62 -2.31 0.43 13.83
CA LEU A 62 -2.40 0.95 12.46
C LEU A 62 -1.11 0.73 11.66
N ALA A 63 0.04 0.90 12.31
CA ALA A 63 1.33 0.62 11.69
C ALA A 63 1.47 -0.87 11.34
N GLU A 64 1.02 -1.76 12.21
CA GLU A 64 1.03 -3.20 11.93
C GLU A 64 0.10 -3.58 10.78
N ALA A 65 -1.10 -3.00 10.70
CA ALA A 65 -2.02 -3.22 9.58
C ALA A 65 -1.37 -2.83 8.23
N ILE A 66 -0.64 -1.71 8.17
CA ILE A 66 0.11 -1.30 6.99
C ILE A 66 1.23 -2.31 6.67
N ARG A 67 1.98 -2.80 7.67
CA ARG A 67 3.05 -3.79 7.46
C ARG A 67 2.52 -5.10 6.88
N VAL A 68 1.38 -5.58 7.40
CA VAL A 68 0.72 -6.80 6.90
C VAL A 68 0.38 -6.63 5.42
N LYS A 69 -0.28 -5.54 5.05
CA LYS A 69 -0.64 -5.27 3.64
C LYS A 69 0.59 -5.11 2.74
N MET A 70 1.64 -4.46 3.22
CA MET A 70 2.91 -4.38 2.48
C MET A 70 3.56 -5.76 2.29
N THR A 71 3.46 -6.64 3.26
CA THR A 71 4.00 -8.00 3.18
C THR A 71 3.22 -8.82 2.15
N GLU A 72 1.89 -8.71 2.13
CA GLU A 72 1.03 -9.33 1.13
C GLU A 72 1.39 -8.86 -0.30
N VAL A 73 1.54 -7.55 -0.51
CA VAL A 73 1.95 -6.99 -1.80
C VAL A 73 3.33 -7.52 -2.22
N ARG A 74 4.32 -7.48 -1.33
CA ARG A 74 5.67 -8.00 -1.62
C ARG A 74 5.66 -9.47 -1.95
N PHE A 75 4.85 -10.26 -1.27
CA PHE A 75 4.72 -11.69 -1.56
C PHE A 75 4.24 -11.92 -3.00
N GLN A 76 3.22 -11.19 -3.45
CA GLN A 76 2.74 -11.28 -4.83
C GLN A 76 3.77 -10.76 -5.85
N GLU A 77 4.48 -9.69 -5.56
CA GLU A 77 5.55 -9.19 -6.42
C GLU A 77 6.71 -10.19 -6.57
N HIS A 78 7.08 -10.86 -5.47
CA HIS A 78 8.08 -11.95 -5.53
C HIS A 78 7.57 -13.14 -6.33
N ALA A 79 6.29 -13.50 -6.22
CA ALA A 79 5.69 -14.55 -7.04
C ALA A 79 5.73 -14.19 -8.53
N ALA A 80 5.39 -12.94 -8.89
CA ALA A 80 5.51 -12.46 -10.27
C ALA A 80 6.97 -12.50 -10.75
N MET A 81 7.92 -12.08 -9.91
CA MET A 81 9.35 -12.13 -10.23
C MET A 81 9.82 -13.57 -10.47
N ALA A 82 9.45 -14.51 -9.62
CA ALA A 82 9.80 -15.92 -9.78
C ALA A 82 9.24 -16.48 -11.10
N LEU A 83 7.98 -16.20 -11.43
CA LEU A 83 7.37 -16.64 -12.69
C LEU A 83 8.07 -16.04 -13.92
N CYS A 84 8.37 -14.76 -13.89
CA CYS A 84 8.97 -14.09 -15.05
C CYS A 84 10.48 -14.35 -15.17
N VAL A 85 11.23 -14.31 -14.05
CA VAL A 85 12.71 -14.42 -14.09
C VAL A 85 13.17 -15.86 -13.95
N ASP A 86 12.72 -16.60 -12.92
CA ASP A 86 13.26 -17.92 -12.63
C ASP A 86 12.66 -18.99 -13.53
N HIS A 87 11.37 -18.88 -13.87
CA HIS A 87 10.69 -19.86 -14.73
C HIS A 87 10.70 -19.48 -16.20
N ALA A 88 10.41 -18.22 -16.54
CA ALA A 88 10.37 -17.80 -17.95
C ALA A 88 11.74 -17.39 -18.50
N GLY A 89 12.75 -17.11 -17.64
CA GLY A 89 14.09 -16.72 -18.07
C GLY A 89 14.21 -15.24 -18.48
N MET A 90 13.25 -14.40 -18.11
CA MET A 90 13.35 -12.96 -18.33
C MET A 90 14.54 -12.37 -17.55
N PRO A 91 15.35 -11.46 -18.14
CA PRO A 91 16.44 -10.84 -17.41
C PRO A 91 15.93 -10.06 -16.18
N SER A 92 16.44 -10.35 -15.00
CA SER A 92 16.03 -9.70 -13.74
C SER A 92 16.12 -8.17 -13.80
N LYS A 93 17.15 -7.63 -14.47
CA LYS A 93 17.27 -6.16 -14.66
C LYS A 93 16.13 -5.58 -15.52
N HIS A 94 15.60 -6.35 -16.45
CA HIS A 94 14.45 -5.95 -17.27
C HIS A 94 13.18 -5.97 -16.42
N PHE A 95 12.90 -7.05 -15.69
CA PHE A 95 11.76 -7.18 -14.81
C PHE A 95 11.68 -6.02 -13.79
N ILE A 96 12.79 -5.74 -13.10
CA ILE A 96 12.87 -4.67 -12.08
C ILE A 96 12.54 -3.28 -12.66
N LYS A 97 12.74 -3.08 -13.95
CA LYS A 97 12.43 -1.80 -14.63
C LYS A 97 11.01 -1.79 -15.22
N ALA A 98 10.55 -2.91 -15.76
CA ALA A 98 9.31 -3.00 -16.53
C ALA A 98 8.07 -3.29 -15.66
N PHE A 99 8.21 -4.10 -14.60
CA PHE A 99 7.09 -4.50 -13.77
C PHE A 99 6.61 -3.41 -12.79
N PRO A 100 7.49 -2.65 -12.09
CA PRO A 100 7.04 -1.58 -11.19
C PRO A 100 6.24 -0.50 -11.94
N GLY A 101 5.03 -0.23 -11.44
CA GLY A 101 4.05 0.65 -12.08
C GLY A 101 3.09 -0.06 -13.02
N ASN A 102 3.33 -1.35 -13.34
CA ASN A 102 2.47 -2.22 -14.12
C ASN A 102 1.91 -3.38 -13.29
N GLU A 103 2.03 -3.33 -11.98
CA GLU A 103 1.62 -4.40 -11.06
C GLU A 103 0.14 -4.78 -11.23
N THR A 104 -0.70 -3.81 -11.60
CA THR A 104 -2.14 -3.96 -11.80
C THR A 104 -2.57 -3.84 -13.27
N ASN A 105 -1.62 -3.81 -14.19
CA ASN A 105 -1.89 -3.72 -15.62
C ASN A 105 -1.89 -5.12 -16.25
N LEU A 106 -3.07 -5.70 -16.47
CA LEU A 106 -3.21 -7.05 -17.04
C LEU A 106 -2.70 -7.16 -18.49
N GLU A 107 -2.59 -6.05 -19.21
CA GLU A 107 -2.02 -6.02 -20.57
C GLU A 107 -0.49 -6.05 -20.58
N TRP A 108 0.15 -5.88 -19.41
CA TRP A 108 1.61 -5.82 -19.33
C TRP A 108 2.28 -7.08 -19.90
N VAL A 109 1.80 -8.25 -19.54
CA VAL A 109 2.38 -9.54 -20.04
C VAL A 109 2.26 -9.63 -21.56
N ASN A 110 1.11 -9.27 -22.11
CA ASN A 110 0.90 -9.27 -23.56
C ASN A 110 1.85 -8.28 -24.26
N ASN A 111 2.04 -7.10 -23.69
CA ASN A 111 2.96 -6.11 -24.22
C ASN A 111 4.42 -6.59 -24.19
N GLU A 112 4.83 -7.31 -23.13
CA GLU A 112 6.15 -7.95 -23.04
C GLU A 112 6.33 -9.04 -24.11
N ILE A 113 5.31 -9.85 -24.37
CA ILE A 113 5.33 -10.87 -25.42
C ILE A 113 5.48 -10.22 -26.79
N ILE A 114 4.78 -9.13 -27.07
CA ILE A 114 4.86 -8.38 -28.34
C ILE A 114 6.22 -7.71 -28.51
N ALA A 115 6.82 -7.21 -27.42
CA ALA A 115 8.12 -6.54 -27.47
C ALA A 115 9.28 -7.45 -27.90
N GLY A 116 9.13 -8.75 -27.75
CA GLY A 116 10.09 -9.73 -28.23
C GLY A 116 11.23 -10.02 -27.25
N GLY A 117 11.81 -11.22 -27.35
CA GLY A 117 12.94 -11.64 -26.54
C GLY A 117 13.09 -13.17 -26.51
N ASN A 118 14.22 -13.67 -26.06
CA ASN A 118 14.50 -15.12 -26.04
C ASN A 118 13.69 -15.91 -24.99
N TYR A 119 12.93 -15.20 -24.14
CA TYR A 119 12.14 -15.77 -23.04
C TYR A 119 10.65 -15.84 -23.34
N ILE A 120 10.20 -15.45 -24.54
CA ILE A 120 8.77 -15.28 -24.86
C ILE A 120 8.02 -16.59 -24.82
N ASP A 121 8.54 -17.66 -25.44
CA ASP A 121 7.85 -18.93 -25.48
C ASP A 121 7.57 -19.45 -24.06
N SER A 122 8.55 -19.32 -23.17
CA SER A 122 8.41 -19.69 -21.78
C SER A 122 7.46 -18.72 -21.01
N LEU A 123 7.52 -17.41 -21.29
CA LEU A 123 6.62 -16.43 -20.71
C LEU A 123 5.16 -16.69 -21.08
N MET A 124 4.90 -17.07 -22.34
CA MET A 124 3.56 -17.45 -22.81
C MET A 124 2.99 -18.62 -22.00
N HIS A 125 3.80 -19.62 -21.66
CA HIS A 125 3.37 -20.74 -20.82
C HIS A 125 2.99 -20.34 -19.40
N HIS A 126 3.57 -19.27 -18.88
CA HIS A 126 3.31 -18.76 -17.51
C HIS A 126 2.33 -17.59 -17.45
N THR A 127 1.79 -17.14 -18.61
CA THR A 127 0.90 -15.96 -18.69
C THR A 127 -0.28 -16.07 -17.73
N ALA A 128 -0.97 -17.21 -17.68
CA ALA A 128 -2.13 -17.39 -16.80
C ALA A 128 -1.77 -17.24 -15.31
N ALA A 129 -0.64 -17.79 -14.89
CA ALA A 129 -0.17 -17.67 -13.51
C ALA A 129 0.26 -16.22 -13.16
N ILE A 130 0.87 -15.51 -14.10
CA ILE A 130 1.25 -14.10 -13.91
C ILE A 130 -0.01 -13.24 -13.79
N LEU A 131 -1.01 -13.44 -14.64
CA LEU A 131 -2.30 -12.73 -14.57
C LEU A 131 -3.02 -13.01 -13.25
N GLU A 132 -2.97 -14.23 -12.72
CA GLU A 132 -3.53 -14.56 -11.40
C GLU A 132 -2.85 -13.75 -10.29
N VAL A 133 -1.52 -13.63 -10.33
CA VAL A 133 -0.77 -12.81 -9.38
C VAL A 133 -1.13 -11.34 -9.51
N GLN A 134 -1.24 -10.80 -10.73
CA GLN A 134 -1.67 -9.42 -10.96
C GLN A 134 -3.11 -9.20 -10.49
N GLN A 135 -4.01 -10.17 -10.66
CA GLN A 135 -5.38 -10.09 -10.16
C GLN A 135 -5.40 -9.97 -8.62
N LYS A 136 -4.57 -10.74 -7.92
CA LYS A 136 -4.42 -10.63 -6.46
C LYS A 136 -3.88 -9.25 -6.03
N LEU A 137 -2.97 -8.66 -6.82
CA LEU A 137 -2.49 -7.30 -6.57
C LEU A 137 -3.58 -6.25 -6.80
N ILE A 138 -4.45 -6.44 -7.80
CA ILE A 138 -5.62 -5.59 -8.02
C ILE A 138 -6.60 -5.68 -6.84
N GLU A 139 -6.88 -6.89 -6.35
CA GLU A 139 -7.74 -7.12 -5.18
C GLU A 139 -7.19 -6.44 -3.92
N LEU A 140 -5.87 -6.57 -3.67
CA LEU A 140 -5.20 -5.87 -2.56
C LEU A 140 -5.30 -4.35 -2.69
N GLN A 141 -5.11 -3.80 -3.90
CA GLN A 141 -5.27 -2.38 -4.18
C GLN A 141 -6.71 -1.92 -3.93
N HIS A 142 -7.68 -2.72 -4.35
CA HIS A 142 -9.10 -2.44 -4.14
C HIS A 142 -9.48 -2.45 -2.66
N ASP A 143 -9.04 -3.46 -1.91
CA ASP A 143 -9.26 -3.56 -0.46
C ASP A 143 -8.74 -2.34 0.31
N MET A 144 -7.57 -1.84 -0.12
CA MET A 144 -6.93 -0.69 0.52
C MET A 144 -7.48 0.65 0.03
N MET A 145 -8.20 0.66 -1.10
CA MET A 145 -8.58 1.89 -1.82
C MET A 145 -7.39 2.83 -2.07
N LEU A 146 -6.20 2.26 -2.21
CA LEU A 146 -4.94 2.98 -2.31
C LEU A 146 -4.04 2.33 -3.36
N PRO A 147 -3.43 3.09 -4.28
CA PRO A 147 -2.46 2.55 -5.24
C PRO A 147 -1.30 1.85 -4.54
N ILE A 148 -0.84 0.73 -5.09
CA ILE A 148 0.31 -0.03 -4.56
C ILE A 148 1.55 0.86 -4.42
N LYS A 149 1.77 1.77 -5.36
CA LYS A 149 2.86 2.75 -5.32
C LYS A 149 2.81 3.62 -4.06
N ASP A 150 1.63 4.12 -3.71
CA ASP A 150 1.44 5.02 -2.57
C ASP A 150 1.58 4.24 -1.25
N LEU A 151 1.07 3.00 -1.19
CA LEU A 151 1.31 2.11 -0.06
C LEU A 151 2.81 1.88 0.18
N LYS A 152 3.58 1.61 -0.88
CA LYS A 152 5.03 1.43 -0.79
C LYS A 152 5.74 2.69 -0.28
N GLU A 153 5.27 3.87 -0.68
CA GLU A 153 5.83 5.14 -0.21
C GLU A 153 5.53 5.38 1.27
N ILE A 154 4.29 5.14 1.70
CA ILE A 154 3.88 5.19 3.10
C ILE A 154 4.75 4.25 3.94
N GLY A 155 4.92 3.01 3.50
CA GLY A 155 5.74 2.03 4.19
C GLY A 155 7.21 2.42 4.31
N LYS A 156 7.78 3.04 3.27
CA LYS A 156 9.16 3.59 3.33
C LYS A 156 9.28 4.71 4.36
N ARG A 157 8.33 5.64 4.37
CA ARG A 157 8.29 6.75 5.34
C ARG A 157 8.14 6.24 6.77
N MET A 158 7.27 5.25 6.97
CA MET A 158 7.05 4.61 8.26
C MET A 158 8.33 3.93 8.76
N ALA A 159 8.96 3.10 7.95
CA ALA A 159 10.22 2.42 8.30
C ALA A 159 11.35 3.41 8.62
N ALA A 160 11.47 4.50 7.86
CA ALA A 160 12.44 5.55 8.12
C ALA A 160 12.19 6.28 9.45
N SER A 161 10.91 6.55 9.78
CA SER A 161 10.50 7.15 11.06
C SER A 161 10.80 6.23 12.24
N GLU A 162 10.50 4.94 12.12
CA GLU A 162 10.80 3.94 13.14
C GLU A 162 12.30 3.78 13.38
N ALA A 163 13.11 3.79 12.32
CA ALA A 163 14.55 3.73 12.43
C ALA A 163 15.12 4.95 13.18
N ARG A 164 14.60 6.16 12.90
CA ARG A 164 14.97 7.40 13.63
C ARG A 164 14.58 7.31 15.10
N THR A 165 13.38 6.84 15.40
CA THR A 165 12.89 6.68 16.77
C THR A 165 13.73 5.65 17.54
N ARG A 166 14.10 4.54 16.91
CA ARG A 166 14.95 3.51 17.51
C ARG A 166 16.35 4.08 17.80
N LYS A 167 16.91 4.83 16.86
CA LYS A 167 18.21 5.48 17.05
C LYS A 167 18.17 6.48 18.21
N ALA A 168 17.18 7.35 18.27
CA ALA A 168 17.02 8.33 19.35
C ALA A 168 16.85 7.66 20.73
N LYS A 169 16.02 6.58 20.80
CA LYS A 169 15.88 5.79 22.04
C LYS A 169 17.22 5.16 22.47
N HIS A 170 17.98 4.62 21.53
CA HIS A 170 19.29 4.05 21.82
C HIS A 170 20.28 5.10 22.33
N GLU A 171 20.36 6.24 21.66
CA GLU A 171 21.24 7.36 22.09
C GLU A 171 20.87 7.86 23.48
N MET A 172 19.57 7.99 23.77
CA MET A 172 19.06 8.39 25.09
C MET A 172 19.41 7.36 26.17
N THR A 173 19.29 6.07 25.87
CA THR A 173 19.66 4.99 26.80
C THR A 173 21.16 5.00 27.08
N VAL A 174 22.00 5.17 26.05
CA VAL A 174 23.46 5.25 26.20
C VAL A 174 23.86 6.50 27.03
N ALA A 175 23.21 7.63 26.78
CA ALA A 175 23.47 8.85 27.58
C ALA A 175 23.11 8.64 29.06
N ASN A 176 21.96 8.03 29.35
CA ASN A 176 21.54 7.72 30.73
C ASN A 176 22.42 6.69 31.44
N LEU A 177 23.11 5.79 30.70
CA LEU A 177 24.06 4.82 31.30
C LEU A 177 25.44 5.42 31.57
N ARG A 178 25.74 6.60 31.02
CA ARG A 178 27.01 7.31 31.24
C ARG A 178 26.95 8.30 32.40
N LEU A 179 25.77 8.54 32.99
CA LEU A 179 25.54 9.29 34.21
C LEU A 179 25.58 8.38 35.42
#